data_bb4711192372255531a7275a9af87964
#
_entry.id   bb4711192372255531a7275a9af87964
#
_cell.length_a   1.000
_cell.length_b   1.000
_cell.length_c   1.000
_cell.angle_alpha   90.00
_cell.angle_beta   90.00
_cell.angle_gamma   90.00
#
_symmetry.space_group_name_H-M   'P 1'
#
loop_
_entity.id
_entity.type
_entity.pdbx_description
1 polymer ?
#
loop_
_entity_poly.entity_id
_entity_poly.type
_entity_poly.pdbx_seq_one_letter_code
_entity_poly.pdbx_strand_id
1 'polypeptide(L)'
;MTLRTVGLSLLFLAVSLAAALLAAVLLRLPTADLPVVALLLAVAGGGGGLLALLLVRPAVLGRLGGVRAQLVGAGLVGTLLLLGMMLAGAQAMFLSGHDLSLLLTMLVFAAALSVGFNLLCARPLADRIERVRAGTARIATGDLRSEIPVEGHDEVAGLAEDFNRMARALEAASERERDMERTRRDLIASVSHDLRTPLASTRALIEAVADGVAEDPQTEKRYLSSARRELAHLSRLVDDLFELARIDAGVLQLTLEEASLHDLISDTISSFQPQANSRGVRLVGEVSGDVDPVLINPPRLQRVLHNLLSNALRHTPADGTVALRATPQGDEVRVEVTDTGEGIAPEDLPRVFERSFRAERSRTRPEEEGTPGAGLGLAIARGLIEAHGGTMDAESDPGRGSRFCFTLRRA
;
A
#
# COMPACT_ATOMS: atom_id res chain seq x y z
N MET A 1 6.33 40.57 1.49
CA MET A 1 5.73 41.10 0.24
C MET A 1 6.61 40.58 -0.89
N THR A 2 6.13 39.66 -1.68
CA THR A 2 6.95 39.03 -2.73
C THR A 2 7.11 40.01 -3.91
N LEU A 3 8.29 40.02 -4.52
CA LEU A 3 8.56 40.82 -5.75
C LEU A 3 7.44 40.70 -6.81
N ARG A 4 6.75 39.56 -6.85
CA ARG A 4 5.60 39.31 -7.75
C ARG A 4 4.37 40.20 -7.49
N THR A 5 4.02 40.46 -6.22
CA THR A 5 2.85 41.27 -5.87
C THR A 5 3.08 42.76 -6.21
N VAL A 6 4.30 43.26 -6.00
CA VAL A 6 4.70 44.61 -6.40
C VAL A 6 4.72 44.73 -7.93
N GLY A 7 5.23 43.73 -8.64
CA GLY A 7 5.24 43.70 -10.11
C GLY A 7 3.84 43.73 -10.73
N LEU A 8 2.88 42.95 -10.17
CA LEU A 8 1.49 42.92 -10.64
C LEU A 8 0.79 44.28 -10.43
N SER A 9 1.02 44.94 -9.30
CA SER A 9 0.44 46.24 -8.99
C SER A 9 1.00 47.36 -9.91
N LEU A 10 2.29 47.30 -10.20
CA LEU A 10 2.93 48.23 -11.15
C LEU A 10 2.42 47.99 -12.59
N LEU A 11 2.25 46.72 -12.97
CA LEU A 11 1.67 46.37 -14.29
C LEU A 11 0.23 46.88 -14.42
N PHE A 12 -0.60 46.70 -13.38
CA PHE A 12 -1.97 47.18 -13.35
C PHE A 12 -2.04 48.73 -13.46
N LEU A 13 -1.17 49.43 -12.74
CA LEU A 13 -1.05 50.86 -12.81
C LEU A 13 -0.63 51.33 -14.22
N ALA A 14 0.36 50.69 -14.82
CA ALA A 14 0.85 51.00 -16.16
C ALA A 14 -0.23 50.76 -17.24
N VAL A 15 -0.95 49.64 -17.17
CA VAL A 15 -2.05 49.31 -18.09
C VAL A 15 -3.21 50.31 -17.94
N SER A 16 -3.57 50.66 -16.69
CA SER A 16 -4.62 51.65 -16.42
C SER A 16 -4.25 53.03 -16.95
N LEU A 17 -3.01 53.47 -16.78
CA LEU A 17 -2.51 54.75 -17.30
C LEU A 17 -2.45 54.76 -18.83
N ALA A 18 -2.02 53.67 -19.45
CA ALA A 18 -1.97 53.51 -20.89
C ALA A 18 -3.40 53.53 -21.52
N ALA A 19 -4.35 52.84 -20.89
CA ALA A 19 -5.75 52.85 -21.30
C ALA A 19 -6.39 54.24 -21.19
N ALA A 20 -6.07 54.99 -20.13
CA ALA A 20 -6.54 56.34 -19.93
C ALA A 20 -5.96 57.33 -20.94
N LEU A 21 -4.66 57.23 -21.24
CA LEU A 21 -4.01 58.03 -22.29
C LEU A 21 -4.60 57.71 -23.67
N LEU A 22 -4.85 56.46 -23.98
CA LEU A 22 -5.47 56.04 -25.22
C LEU A 22 -6.90 56.60 -25.34
N ALA A 23 -7.69 56.54 -24.26
CA ALA A 23 -9.04 57.14 -24.22
C ALA A 23 -9.01 58.67 -24.41
N ALA A 24 -8.07 59.35 -23.77
CA ALA A 24 -7.90 60.81 -23.93
C ALA A 24 -7.59 61.22 -25.38
N VAL A 25 -6.76 60.44 -26.07
CA VAL A 25 -6.42 60.66 -27.48
C VAL A 25 -7.63 60.40 -28.42
N LEU A 26 -8.32 59.26 -28.19
CA LEU A 26 -9.47 58.82 -28.97
C LEU A 26 -10.67 59.82 -28.86
N LEU A 27 -10.91 60.34 -27.66
CA LEU A 27 -11.99 61.26 -27.35
C LEU A 27 -11.61 62.70 -27.66
N ARG A 28 -10.42 63.03 -28.20
CA ARG A 28 -9.91 64.35 -28.53
C ARG A 28 -10.15 65.40 -27.44
N LEU A 29 -9.80 65.00 -26.17
CA LEU A 29 -9.94 65.90 -25.03
C LEU A 29 -9.15 67.22 -25.24
N PRO A 30 -9.68 68.38 -24.81
CA PRO A 30 -8.95 69.63 -24.86
C PRO A 30 -7.63 69.54 -24.05
N THR A 31 -6.57 70.12 -24.60
CA THR A 31 -5.24 70.09 -23.96
C THR A 31 -5.21 70.73 -22.57
N ALA A 32 -6.17 71.67 -22.30
CA ALA A 32 -6.34 72.28 -20.99
C ALA A 32 -6.81 71.31 -19.88
N ASP A 33 -7.55 70.25 -20.25
CA ASP A 33 -8.15 69.29 -19.29
C ASP A 33 -7.22 68.09 -19.00
N LEU A 34 -6.23 67.85 -19.86
CA LEU A 34 -5.30 66.76 -19.76
C LEU A 34 -4.57 66.68 -18.39
N PRO A 35 -4.08 67.81 -17.78
CA PRO A 35 -3.41 67.69 -16.47
C PRO A 35 -4.37 67.33 -15.35
N VAL A 36 -5.60 67.78 -15.39
CA VAL A 36 -6.63 67.48 -14.37
C VAL A 36 -7.02 66.03 -14.46
N VAL A 37 -7.26 65.51 -15.65
CA VAL A 37 -7.59 64.13 -15.90
C VAL A 37 -6.40 63.23 -15.48
N ALA A 38 -5.18 63.56 -15.83
CA ALA A 38 -3.98 62.83 -15.46
C ALA A 38 -3.78 62.78 -13.92
N LEU A 39 -4.00 63.93 -13.24
CA LEU A 39 -3.91 64.00 -11.76
C LEU A 39 -4.99 63.13 -11.10
N LEU A 40 -6.25 63.19 -11.58
CA LEU A 40 -7.34 62.38 -11.06
C LEU A 40 -7.06 60.87 -11.24
N LEU A 41 -6.57 60.45 -12.40
CA LEU A 41 -6.22 59.09 -12.69
C LEU A 41 -5.01 58.61 -11.86
N ALA A 42 -4.01 59.45 -11.65
CA ALA A 42 -2.86 59.14 -10.81
C ALA A 42 -3.25 58.98 -9.34
N VAL A 43 -4.09 59.86 -8.80
CA VAL A 43 -4.59 59.80 -7.42
C VAL A 43 -5.50 58.58 -7.24
N ALA A 44 -6.41 58.33 -8.18
CA ALA A 44 -7.33 57.19 -8.11
C ALA A 44 -6.63 55.85 -8.34
N GLY A 45 -5.76 55.74 -9.32
CA GLY A 45 -4.96 54.56 -9.59
C GLY A 45 -3.94 54.26 -8.50
N GLY A 46 -3.23 55.31 -8.05
CA GLY A 46 -2.26 55.19 -6.94
C GLY A 46 -2.93 54.91 -5.61
N GLY A 47 -4.00 55.59 -5.25
CA GLY A 47 -4.80 55.37 -4.05
C GLY A 47 -5.47 53.99 -4.06
N GLY A 48 -6.06 53.62 -5.18
CA GLY A 48 -6.69 52.32 -5.38
C GLY A 48 -5.67 51.15 -5.30
N GLY A 49 -4.53 51.33 -5.95
CA GLY A 49 -3.44 50.34 -5.88
C GLY A 49 -2.87 50.19 -4.48
N LEU A 50 -2.66 51.28 -3.75
CA LEU A 50 -2.18 51.26 -2.35
C LEU A 50 -3.21 50.61 -1.43
N LEU A 51 -4.48 50.89 -1.59
CA LEU A 51 -5.55 50.30 -0.79
C LEU A 51 -5.73 48.80 -1.10
N ALA A 52 -5.65 48.41 -2.39
CA ALA A 52 -5.62 47.00 -2.79
C ALA A 52 -4.42 46.25 -2.14
N LEU A 53 -3.24 46.86 -2.15
CA LEU A 53 -2.04 46.33 -1.50
C LEU A 53 -2.20 46.21 0.04
N LEU A 54 -2.87 47.14 0.70
CA LEU A 54 -3.16 47.10 2.12
C LEU A 54 -4.18 46.02 2.48
N LEU A 55 -5.19 45.84 1.65
CA LEU A 55 -6.27 44.89 1.85
C LEU A 55 -5.85 43.43 1.56
N VAL A 56 -4.98 43.20 0.57
CA VAL A 56 -4.42 41.88 0.26
C VAL A 56 -3.45 41.40 1.33
N ARG A 57 -3.06 42.24 2.33
CA ARG A 57 -2.23 41.81 3.43
C ARG A 57 -2.95 40.75 4.27
N PRO A 58 -2.27 39.59 4.57
CA PRO A 58 -2.84 38.51 5.40
C PRO A 58 -3.37 38.99 6.77
N ALA A 59 -2.79 40.09 7.29
CA ALA A 59 -3.19 40.69 8.56
C ALA A 59 -4.57 41.37 8.52
N VAL A 60 -5.05 41.79 7.34
CA VAL A 60 -6.35 42.46 7.16
C VAL A 60 -7.40 41.44 6.70
N LEU A 61 -7.12 40.71 5.63
CA LEU A 61 -8.02 39.67 5.11
C LEU A 61 -8.19 38.51 6.08
N GLY A 62 -7.13 38.14 6.84
CA GLY A 62 -7.20 37.03 7.81
C GLY A 62 -8.10 37.31 9.02
N ARG A 63 -8.51 38.61 9.24
CA ARG A 63 -9.50 38.98 10.28
C ARG A 63 -10.93 38.76 9.81
N LEU A 64 -11.15 38.67 8.51
CA LEU A 64 -12.47 38.31 7.96
C LEU A 64 -12.64 36.79 8.02
N GLY A 65 -13.57 36.33 8.82
CA GLY A 65 -13.80 34.91 9.03
C GLY A 65 -14.31 34.22 7.75
N GLY A 66 -13.43 33.45 7.10
CA GLY A 66 -13.76 32.59 5.97
C GLY A 66 -13.61 33.24 4.57
N VAL A 67 -13.37 32.36 3.57
CA VAL A 67 -13.10 32.73 2.17
C VAL A 67 -14.25 33.59 1.56
N ARG A 68 -15.49 33.29 1.92
CA ARG A 68 -16.68 34.03 1.49
C ARG A 68 -16.62 35.49 1.92
N ALA A 69 -16.30 35.77 3.20
CA ALA A 69 -16.21 37.14 3.72
C ALA A 69 -15.04 37.89 3.08
N GLN A 70 -13.95 37.19 2.77
CA GLN A 70 -12.80 37.79 2.08
C GLN A 70 -13.11 38.17 0.63
N LEU A 71 -13.77 37.31 -0.14
CA LEU A 71 -14.18 37.58 -1.52
C LEU A 71 -15.21 38.74 -1.62
N VAL A 72 -16.22 38.65 -0.75
CA VAL A 72 -17.26 39.75 -0.69
C VAL A 72 -16.64 41.06 -0.22
N GLY A 73 -15.77 41.04 0.79
CA GLY A 73 -15.06 42.20 1.28
C GLY A 73 -14.17 42.83 0.23
N ALA A 74 -13.41 42.06 -0.54
CA ALA A 74 -12.56 42.52 -1.62
C ALA A 74 -13.42 43.19 -2.77
N GLY A 75 -14.53 42.55 -3.12
CA GLY A 75 -15.46 43.09 -4.13
C GLY A 75 -16.14 44.40 -3.70
N LEU A 76 -16.58 44.50 -2.43
CA LEU A 76 -17.15 45.70 -1.86
C LEU A 76 -16.17 46.88 -1.89
N VAL A 77 -14.93 46.62 -1.50
CA VAL A 77 -13.89 47.65 -1.51
C VAL A 77 -13.59 48.12 -2.94
N GLY A 78 -13.48 47.20 -3.91
CA GLY A 78 -13.32 47.52 -5.31
C GLY A 78 -14.48 48.40 -5.83
N THR A 79 -15.71 48.08 -5.46
CA THR A 79 -16.90 48.85 -5.83
C THR A 79 -16.88 50.26 -5.21
N LEU A 80 -16.56 50.37 -3.91
CA LEU A 80 -16.46 51.66 -3.22
C LEU A 80 -15.38 52.57 -3.81
N LEU A 81 -14.24 52.01 -4.23
CA LEU A 81 -13.18 52.75 -4.89
C LEU A 81 -13.61 53.27 -6.23
N LEU A 82 -14.24 52.45 -7.07
CA LEU A 82 -14.79 52.90 -8.36
C LEU A 82 -15.81 54.00 -8.16
N LEU A 83 -16.70 53.87 -7.19
CA LEU A 83 -17.72 54.86 -6.83
C LEU A 83 -17.10 56.19 -6.44
N GLY A 84 -16.11 56.17 -5.54
CA GLY A 84 -15.41 57.38 -5.09
C GLY A 84 -14.68 58.07 -6.23
N MET A 85 -14.06 57.32 -7.14
CA MET A 85 -13.35 57.84 -8.30
C MET A 85 -14.32 58.53 -9.30
N MET A 86 -15.45 57.88 -9.60
CA MET A 86 -16.45 58.47 -10.49
C MET A 86 -17.08 59.76 -9.89
N LEU A 87 -17.33 59.77 -8.58
CA LEU A 87 -17.85 60.94 -7.90
C LEU A 87 -16.85 62.11 -7.90
N ALA A 88 -15.58 61.83 -7.63
CA ALA A 88 -14.53 62.84 -7.68
C ALA A 88 -14.35 63.42 -9.09
N GLY A 89 -14.39 62.59 -10.12
CA GLY A 89 -14.34 62.99 -11.51
C GLY A 89 -15.54 63.84 -11.88
N ALA A 90 -16.75 63.50 -11.48
CA ALA A 90 -17.95 64.26 -11.75
C ALA A 90 -17.94 65.65 -11.08
N GLN A 91 -17.45 65.74 -9.85
CA GLN A 91 -17.33 67.09 -9.18
C GLN A 91 -16.29 67.97 -9.87
N ALA A 92 -15.20 67.38 -10.37
CA ALA A 92 -14.16 68.10 -11.05
C ALA A 92 -14.61 68.69 -12.47
N MET A 93 -15.62 68.09 -13.06
CA MET A 93 -16.14 68.47 -14.40
C MET A 93 -17.23 69.53 -14.36
N PHE A 94 -17.55 70.20 -13.25
CA PHE A 94 -18.55 71.21 -13.08
C PHE A 94 -19.95 70.88 -13.69
N LEU A 95 -20.43 69.63 -13.37
CA LEU A 95 -21.73 69.14 -13.78
C LEU A 95 -22.87 70.01 -13.18
N SER A 96 -23.96 70.21 -13.92
CA SER A 96 -25.18 70.85 -13.39
C SER A 96 -25.76 70.01 -12.27
N GLY A 97 -26.52 70.59 -11.33
CA GLY A 97 -27.16 69.85 -10.25
C GLY A 97 -28.08 68.74 -10.74
N HIS A 98 -28.62 68.82 -11.93
CA HIS A 98 -29.45 67.80 -12.57
C HIS A 98 -28.58 66.62 -13.06
N ASP A 99 -27.46 66.91 -13.74
CA ASP A 99 -26.55 65.89 -14.24
C ASP A 99 -25.88 65.12 -13.11
N LEU A 100 -25.54 65.78 -11.98
CA LEU A 100 -25.02 65.16 -10.77
C LEU A 100 -26.04 64.17 -10.17
N SER A 101 -27.35 64.55 -10.14
CA SER A 101 -28.38 63.66 -9.60
C SER A 101 -28.58 62.40 -10.44
N LEU A 102 -28.52 62.51 -11.77
CA LEU A 102 -28.59 61.38 -12.69
C LEU A 102 -27.37 60.48 -12.54
N LEU A 103 -26.17 61.10 -12.47
CA LEU A 103 -24.93 60.33 -12.24
C LEU A 103 -24.97 59.55 -10.92
N LEU A 104 -25.38 60.18 -9.82
CA LEU A 104 -25.51 59.53 -8.53
C LEU A 104 -26.51 58.37 -8.59
N THR A 105 -27.66 58.54 -9.28
CA THR A 105 -28.64 57.46 -9.44
C THR A 105 -28.09 56.29 -10.20
N MET A 106 -27.38 56.50 -11.31
CA MET A 106 -26.71 55.46 -12.08
C MET A 106 -25.58 54.78 -11.28
N LEU A 107 -24.85 55.52 -10.48
CA LEU A 107 -23.78 55.08 -9.64
C LEU A 107 -24.28 54.13 -8.53
N VAL A 108 -25.37 54.49 -7.86
CA VAL A 108 -26.04 53.66 -6.86
C VAL A 108 -26.54 52.36 -7.49
N PHE A 109 -27.15 52.43 -8.67
CA PHE A 109 -27.59 51.24 -9.40
C PHE A 109 -26.43 50.33 -9.79
N ALA A 110 -25.34 50.85 -10.32
CA ALA A 110 -24.15 50.08 -10.68
C ALA A 110 -23.48 49.44 -9.46
N ALA A 111 -23.48 50.15 -8.32
CA ALA A 111 -22.97 49.60 -7.06
C ALA A 111 -23.84 48.44 -6.55
N ALA A 112 -25.16 48.60 -6.57
CA ALA A 112 -26.07 47.51 -6.16
C ALA A 112 -25.92 46.29 -7.06
N LEU A 113 -25.80 46.49 -8.38
CA LEU A 113 -25.57 45.41 -9.34
C LEU A 113 -24.23 44.70 -9.10
N SER A 114 -23.16 45.46 -8.87
CA SER A 114 -21.81 44.92 -8.58
C SER A 114 -21.79 44.09 -7.29
N VAL A 115 -22.41 44.59 -6.23
CA VAL A 115 -22.55 43.86 -4.95
C VAL A 115 -23.36 42.60 -5.15
N GLY A 116 -24.50 42.68 -5.85
CA GLY A 116 -25.34 41.50 -6.13
C GLY A 116 -24.60 40.43 -6.92
N PHE A 117 -23.88 40.84 -7.98
CA PHE A 117 -23.06 39.91 -8.77
C PHE A 117 -21.93 39.27 -7.96
N ASN A 118 -21.23 40.03 -7.13
CA ASN A 118 -20.17 39.52 -6.26
C ASN A 118 -20.71 38.49 -5.28
N LEU A 119 -21.85 38.72 -4.65
CA LEU A 119 -22.51 37.79 -3.75
C LEU A 119 -22.95 36.51 -4.46
N LEU A 120 -23.43 36.59 -5.69
CA LEU A 120 -23.84 35.44 -6.48
C LEU A 120 -22.62 34.57 -6.89
N CYS A 121 -21.51 35.20 -7.28
CA CYS A 121 -20.30 34.48 -7.67
C CYS A 121 -19.52 33.90 -6.49
N ALA A 122 -19.50 34.58 -5.33
CA ALA A 122 -18.73 34.12 -4.17
C ALA A 122 -19.34 32.91 -3.44
N ARG A 123 -20.68 32.80 -3.46
CA ARG A 123 -21.39 31.70 -2.75
C ARG A 123 -21.00 30.30 -3.25
N PRO A 124 -21.10 29.95 -4.54
CA PRO A 124 -20.81 28.62 -5.01
C PRO A 124 -19.37 28.19 -4.74
N LEU A 125 -18.42 29.12 -4.87
CA LEU A 125 -17.01 28.81 -4.59
C LEU A 125 -16.76 28.54 -3.11
N ALA A 126 -17.32 29.37 -2.23
CA ALA A 126 -17.21 29.20 -0.78
C ALA A 126 -17.84 27.88 -0.31
N ASP A 127 -19.00 27.51 -0.87
CA ASP A 127 -19.69 26.27 -0.52
C ASP A 127 -18.90 25.02 -0.99
N ARG A 128 -18.24 25.10 -2.16
CA ARG A 128 -17.35 24.02 -2.65
C ARG A 128 -16.12 23.83 -1.75
N ILE A 129 -15.47 24.91 -1.36
CA ILE A 129 -14.32 24.88 -0.44
C ILE A 129 -14.73 24.28 0.92
N GLU A 130 -15.89 24.66 1.45
CA GLU A 130 -16.38 24.12 2.74
C GLU A 130 -16.70 22.63 2.63
N ARG A 131 -17.24 22.15 1.48
CA ARG A 131 -17.41 20.70 1.23
C ARG A 131 -16.09 19.94 1.23
N VAL A 132 -15.06 20.47 0.57
CA VAL A 132 -13.73 19.87 0.60
C VAL A 132 -13.18 19.83 2.02
N ARG A 133 -13.32 20.93 2.77
CA ARG A 133 -12.89 21.01 4.17
C ARG A 133 -13.63 19.99 5.06
N ALA A 134 -14.95 19.89 4.93
CA ALA A 134 -15.76 18.93 5.68
C ALA A 134 -15.41 17.49 5.33
N GLY A 135 -15.18 17.18 4.05
CA GLY A 135 -14.70 15.87 3.60
C GLY A 135 -13.34 15.52 4.18
N THR A 136 -12.39 16.47 4.12
CA THR A 136 -11.05 16.30 4.73
C THR A 136 -11.12 16.04 6.23
N ALA A 137 -12.01 16.74 6.96
CA ALA A 137 -12.19 16.51 8.39
C ALA A 137 -12.72 15.10 8.70
N ARG A 138 -13.62 14.55 7.88
CA ARG A 138 -14.10 13.16 8.02
C ARG A 138 -12.98 12.14 7.77
N ILE A 139 -12.18 12.33 6.73
CA ILE A 139 -11.02 11.48 6.45
C ILE A 139 -10.04 11.52 7.63
N ALA A 140 -9.78 12.70 8.20
CA ALA A 140 -8.91 12.87 9.37
C ALA A 140 -9.43 12.17 10.65
N THR A 141 -10.74 11.98 10.79
CA THR A 141 -11.34 11.21 11.89
C THR A 141 -11.40 9.70 11.63
N GLY A 142 -10.85 9.23 10.50
CA GLY A 142 -10.76 7.80 10.18
C GLY A 142 -11.85 7.28 9.24
N ASP A 143 -12.77 8.13 8.77
CA ASP A 143 -13.73 7.75 7.73
C ASP A 143 -13.08 7.85 6.33
N LEU A 144 -12.23 6.87 6.03
CA LEU A 144 -11.46 6.82 4.78
C LEU A 144 -12.32 6.50 3.54
N ARG A 145 -13.54 5.98 3.75
CA ARG A 145 -14.49 5.67 2.66
C ARG A 145 -15.31 6.86 2.20
N SER A 146 -15.23 7.95 2.93
CA SER A 146 -15.92 9.17 2.58
C SER A 146 -15.27 9.82 1.36
N GLU A 147 -16.03 9.96 0.27
CA GLU A 147 -15.57 10.68 -0.91
C GLU A 147 -15.99 12.16 -0.88
N ILE A 148 -15.10 13.03 -1.32
CA ILE A 148 -15.35 14.45 -1.54
C ILE A 148 -15.93 14.58 -2.95
N PRO A 149 -17.11 15.19 -3.14
CA PRO A 149 -17.68 15.39 -4.46
C PRO A 149 -16.77 16.26 -5.33
N VAL A 150 -16.41 15.75 -6.51
CA VAL A 150 -15.63 16.50 -7.51
C VAL A 150 -16.58 17.26 -8.41
N GLU A 151 -16.60 18.60 -8.27
CA GLU A 151 -17.47 19.45 -9.05
C GLU A 151 -16.65 20.48 -9.83
N GLY A 152 -16.83 20.51 -11.15
CA GLY A 152 -16.11 21.43 -12.05
C GLY A 152 -14.79 20.86 -12.55
N HIS A 153 -13.93 21.74 -13.12
CA HIS A 153 -12.64 21.40 -13.72
C HIS A 153 -11.56 22.41 -13.32
N ASP A 154 -11.74 23.07 -12.17
CA ASP A 154 -10.85 24.07 -11.62
C ASP A 154 -9.93 23.50 -10.53
N GLU A 155 -9.13 24.34 -9.90
CA GLU A 155 -8.17 23.97 -8.87
C GLU A 155 -8.85 23.33 -7.63
N VAL A 156 -10.10 23.68 -7.34
CA VAL A 156 -10.88 23.10 -6.24
C VAL A 156 -11.30 21.67 -6.56
N ALA A 157 -11.69 21.41 -7.82
CA ALA A 157 -11.98 20.06 -8.29
C ALA A 157 -10.71 19.18 -8.25
N GLY A 158 -9.57 19.72 -8.75
CA GLY A 158 -8.28 19.02 -8.66
C GLY A 158 -7.89 18.70 -7.22
N LEU A 159 -8.11 19.61 -6.28
CA LEU A 159 -7.85 19.37 -4.86
C LEU A 159 -8.75 18.27 -4.29
N ALA A 160 -10.02 18.22 -4.65
CA ALA A 160 -10.95 17.17 -4.23
C ALA A 160 -10.51 15.79 -4.77
N GLU A 161 -10.04 15.72 -6.03
CA GLU A 161 -9.50 14.49 -6.62
C GLU A 161 -8.25 14.00 -5.90
N ASP A 162 -7.33 14.91 -5.58
CA ASP A 162 -6.10 14.57 -4.86
C ASP A 162 -6.39 14.03 -3.46
N PHE A 163 -7.34 14.62 -2.73
CA PHE A 163 -7.79 14.11 -1.45
C PHE A 163 -8.43 12.73 -1.56
N ASN A 164 -9.31 12.50 -2.54
CA ASN A 164 -9.93 11.21 -2.77
C ASN A 164 -8.89 10.13 -3.11
N ARG A 165 -7.86 10.49 -3.90
CA ARG A 165 -6.74 9.59 -4.22
C ARG A 165 -5.93 9.23 -2.98
N MET A 166 -5.63 10.22 -2.14
CA MET A 166 -4.93 10.02 -0.88
C MET A 166 -5.75 9.14 0.08
N ALA A 167 -7.06 9.38 0.22
CA ALA A 167 -7.95 8.59 1.07
C ALA A 167 -7.97 7.12 0.65
N ARG A 168 -8.11 6.83 -0.66
CA ARG A 168 -8.05 5.45 -1.19
C ARG A 168 -6.70 4.78 -0.95
N ALA A 169 -5.60 5.51 -1.12
CA ALA A 169 -4.27 4.98 -0.84
C ALA A 169 -4.08 4.63 0.66
N LEU A 170 -4.60 5.48 1.55
CA LEU A 170 -4.56 5.28 2.99
C LEU A 170 -5.48 4.12 3.43
N GLU A 171 -6.68 3.99 2.85
CA GLU A 171 -7.58 2.85 3.07
C GLU A 171 -6.89 1.54 2.69
N ALA A 172 -6.33 1.47 1.48
CA ALA A 172 -5.61 0.28 1.01
C ALA A 172 -4.38 -0.06 1.87
N ALA A 173 -3.69 0.94 2.42
CA ALA A 173 -2.58 0.72 3.35
C ALA A 173 -3.08 0.18 4.70
N SER A 174 -4.16 0.75 5.24
CA SER A 174 -4.78 0.32 6.49
C SER A 174 -5.37 -1.10 6.41
N GLU A 175 -5.97 -1.46 5.27
CA GLU A 175 -6.46 -2.83 5.03
C GLU A 175 -5.30 -3.83 5.01
N ARG A 176 -4.21 -3.52 4.29
CA ARG A 176 -3.00 -4.38 4.27
C ARG A 176 -2.39 -4.57 5.66
N GLU A 177 -2.33 -3.50 6.45
CA GLU A 177 -1.82 -3.57 7.83
C GLU A 177 -2.70 -4.47 8.72
N ARG A 178 -4.03 -4.33 8.60
CA ARG A 178 -4.98 -5.18 9.34
C ARG A 178 -4.86 -6.65 8.95
N ASP A 179 -4.70 -6.94 7.66
CA ASP A 179 -4.57 -8.30 7.17
C ASP A 179 -3.23 -8.92 7.61
N MET A 180 -2.13 -8.16 7.58
CA MET A 180 -0.85 -8.60 8.14
C MET A 180 -0.96 -8.89 9.65
N GLU A 181 -1.65 -8.03 10.41
CA GLU A 181 -1.82 -8.23 11.86
C GLU A 181 -2.71 -9.44 12.17
N ARG A 182 -3.76 -9.70 11.36
CA ARG A 182 -4.58 -10.93 11.48
C ARG A 182 -3.73 -12.17 11.20
N THR A 183 -3.03 -12.19 10.07
CA THR A 183 -2.14 -13.31 9.70
C THR A 183 -1.11 -13.58 10.78
N ARG A 184 -0.53 -12.53 11.37
CA ARG A 184 0.42 -12.65 12.48
C ARG A 184 -0.21 -13.28 13.73
N ARG A 185 -1.43 -12.84 14.10
CA ARG A 185 -2.14 -13.40 15.26
C ARG A 185 -2.51 -14.86 15.05
N ASP A 186 -2.99 -15.20 13.86
CA ASP A 186 -3.37 -16.57 13.50
C ASP A 186 -2.14 -17.49 13.53
N LEU A 187 -1.00 -17.03 13.02
CA LEU A 187 0.27 -17.72 13.10
C LEU A 187 0.67 -18.00 14.56
N ILE A 188 0.65 -16.97 15.43
CA ILE A 188 1.02 -17.12 16.85
C ILE A 188 0.08 -18.11 17.55
N ALA A 189 -1.21 -18.07 17.27
CA ALA A 189 -2.21 -18.98 17.83
C ALA A 189 -1.96 -20.42 17.38
N SER A 190 -1.74 -20.65 16.07
CA SER A 190 -1.44 -21.96 15.50
C SER A 190 -0.15 -22.55 16.06
N VAL A 191 0.94 -21.77 16.04
CA VAL A 191 2.25 -22.20 16.59
C VAL A 191 2.14 -22.53 18.07
N SER A 192 1.43 -21.70 18.86
CA SER A 192 1.23 -21.96 20.30
C SER A 192 0.50 -23.27 20.56
N HIS A 193 -0.51 -23.59 19.72
CA HIS A 193 -1.23 -24.85 19.79
C HIS A 193 -0.31 -26.03 19.43
N ASP A 194 0.44 -25.93 18.32
CA ASP A 194 1.28 -26.99 17.78
C ASP A 194 2.52 -27.26 18.65
N LEU A 195 2.97 -26.28 19.46
CA LEU A 195 4.01 -26.48 20.48
C LEU A 195 3.46 -27.10 21.76
N ARG A 196 2.23 -26.76 22.17
CA ARG A 196 1.63 -27.23 23.43
C ARG A 196 1.38 -28.74 23.42
N THR A 197 0.90 -29.27 22.30
CA THR A 197 0.54 -30.68 22.16
C THR A 197 1.75 -31.62 22.39
N PRO A 198 2.89 -31.51 21.64
CA PRO A 198 4.06 -32.38 21.88
C PRO A 198 4.70 -32.12 23.26
N LEU A 199 4.65 -30.91 23.79
CA LEU A 199 5.15 -30.61 25.13
C LEU A 199 4.35 -31.33 26.21
N ALA A 200 3.00 -31.29 26.11
CA ALA A 200 2.12 -32.00 27.04
C ALA A 200 2.32 -33.55 26.95
N SER A 201 2.43 -34.09 25.74
CA SER A 201 2.71 -35.51 25.50
C SER A 201 4.07 -35.92 26.09
N THR A 202 5.12 -35.14 25.80
CA THR A 202 6.47 -35.41 26.35
C THR A 202 6.45 -35.41 27.88
N ARG A 203 5.79 -34.41 28.48
CA ARG A 203 5.65 -34.28 29.92
C ARG A 203 4.93 -35.50 30.52
N ALA A 204 3.80 -35.92 29.96
CA ALA A 204 3.03 -37.08 30.42
C ALA A 204 3.85 -38.37 30.33
N LEU A 205 4.63 -38.57 29.25
CA LEU A 205 5.50 -39.74 29.09
C LEU A 205 6.63 -39.78 30.14
N ILE A 206 7.21 -38.61 30.44
CA ILE A 206 8.27 -38.50 31.46
C ILE A 206 7.69 -38.74 32.89
N GLU A 207 6.52 -38.11 33.19
CA GLU A 207 5.82 -38.30 34.45
C GLU A 207 5.44 -39.77 34.65
N ALA A 208 4.92 -40.45 33.61
CA ALA A 208 4.59 -41.88 33.68
C ALA A 208 5.81 -42.80 33.99
N VAL A 209 7.01 -42.44 33.49
CA VAL A 209 8.25 -43.14 33.84
C VAL A 209 8.66 -42.81 35.27
N ALA A 210 8.61 -41.53 35.67
CA ALA A 210 9.02 -41.06 37.00
C ALA A 210 8.12 -41.63 38.13
N ASP A 211 6.82 -41.76 37.88
CA ASP A 211 5.83 -42.30 38.83
C ASP A 211 5.76 -43.83 38.84
N GLY A 212 6.63 -44.54 38.08
CA GLY A 212 6.68 -45.98 38.04
C GLY A 212 5.49 -46.66 37.35
N VAL A 213 4.74 -45.89 36.49
CA VAL A 213 3.61 -46.43 35.69
C VAL A 213 4.11 -47.39 34.61
N ALA A 214 5.37 -47.24 34.18
CA ALA A 214 6.04 -48.17 33.29
C ALA A 214 6.53 -49.40 34.11
N GLU A 215 5.66 -50.42 34.25
CA GLU A 215 5.93 -51.59 35.10
C GLU A 215 7.07 -52.47 34.60
N ASP A 216 7.45 -52.38 33.33
CA ASP A 216 8.52 -53.18 32.73
C ASP A 216 9.57 -52.35 31.99
N PRO A 217 10.84 -52.78 31.89
CA PRO A 217 11.91 -52.04 31.23
C PRO A 217 11.66 -51.78 29.72
N GLN A 218 10.83 -52.59 29.07
CA GLN A 218 10.52 -52.43 27.65
C GLN A 218 9.51 -51.27 27.43
N THR A 219 8.52 -51.14 28.30
CA THR A 219 7.57 -50.06 28.32
C THR A 219 8.27 -48.72 28.67
N GLU A 220 9.16 -48.73 29.69
CA GLU A 220 9.98 -47.55 30.02
C GLU A 220 10.81 -47.09 28.83
N LYS A 221 11.54 -48.01 28.16
CA LYS A 221 12.33 -47.71 26.97
C LYS A 221 11.48 -47.16 25.83
N ARG A 222 10.25 -47.67 25.66
CA ARG A 222 9.30 -47.20 24.68
C ARG A 222 8.84 -45.75 24.98
N TYR A 223 8.50 -45.45 26.24
CA TYR A 223 8.11 -44.09 26.66
C TYR A 223 9.24 -43.11 26.47
N LEU A 224 10.45 -43.42 26.91
CA LEU A 224 11.62 -42.56 26.70
C LEU A 224 11.96 -42.34 25.22
N SER A 225 11.82 -43.40 24.39
CA SER A 225 12.03 -43.28 22.94
C SER A 225 10.96 -42.37 22.28
N SER A 226 9.70 -42.43 22.75
CA SER A 226 8.62 -41.59 22.31
C SER A 226 8.83 -40.13 22.73
N ALA A 227 9.18 -39.91 24.02
CA ALA A 227 9.51 -38.55 24.51
C ALA A 227 10.66 -37.90 23.71
N ARG A 228 11.70 -38.71 23.37
CA ARG A 228 12.82 -38.24 22.54
C ARG A 228 12.37 -37.85 21.13
N ARG A 229 11.44 -38.59 20.51
CA ARG A 229 10.87 -38.24 19.19
C ARG A 229 10.08 -36.94 19.24
N GLU A 230 9.25 -36.76 20.29
CA GLU A 230 8.47 -35.55 20.50
C GLU A 230 9.37 -34.31 20.71
N LEU A 231 10.45 -34.44 21.50
CA LEU A 231 11.43 -33.35 21.68
C LEU A 231 12.15 -32.99 20.38
N ALA A 232 12.53 -33.98 19.58
CA ALA A 232 13.16 -33.76 18.28
C ALA A 232 12.17 -33.07 17.30
N HIS A 233 10.88 -33.37 17.40
CA HIS A 233 9.83 -32.70 16.65
C HIS A 233 9.68 -31.25 17.10
N LEU A 234 9.61 -31.00 18.41
CA LEU A 234 9.50 -29.67 18.99
C LEU A 234 10.67 -28.76 18.56
N SER A 235 11.91 -29.31 18.60
CA SER A 235 13.10 -28.60 18.14
C SER A 235 12.97 -28.17 16.68
N ARG A 236 12.50 -29.08 15.80
CA ARG A 236 12.27 -28.74 14.39
C ARG A 236 11.22 -27.65 14.20
N LEU A 237 10.11 -27.66 14.97
CA LEU A 237 9.09 -26.62 14.91
C LEU A 237 9.63 -25.24 15.31
N VAL A 238 10.49 -25.20 16.34
CA VAL A 238 11.16 -23.96 16.76
C VAL A 238 12.11 -23.45 15.67
N ASP A 239 12.92 -24.35 15.07
CA ASP A 239 13.82 -23.99 13.97
C ASP A 239 13.06 -23.51 12.72
N ASP A 240 11.92 -24.13 12.42
CA ASP A 240 11.02 -23.72 11.33
C ASP A 240 10.45 -22.32 11.58
N LEU A 241 10.05 -22.02 12.82
CA LEU A 241 9.52 -20.72 13.20
C LEU A 241 10.59 -19.61 13.09
N PHE A 242 11.81 -19.87 13.58
CA PHE A 242 12.91 -18.92 13.45
C PHE A 242 13.28 -18.66 11.99
N GLU A 243 13.28 -19.69 11.15
CA GLU A 243 13.55 -19.53 9.73
C GLU A 243 12.46 -18.69 9.03
N LEU A 244 11.20 -19.01 9.29
CA LEU A 244 10.09 -18.25 8.77
C LEU A 244 10.15 -16.78 9.19
N ALA A 245 10.47 -16.51 10.47
CA ALA A 245 10.63 -15.14 10.95
C ALA A 245 11.76 -14.37 10.24
N ARG A 246 12.86 -15.07 9.87
CA ARG A 246 13.97 -14.46 9.11
C ARG A 246 13.59 -14.19 7.64
N ILE A 247 12.84 -15.10 7.02
CA ILE A 247 12.29 -14.93 5.68
C ILE A 247 11.36 -13.69 5.66
N ASP A 248 10.44 -13.59 6.62
CA ASP A 248 9.46 -12.51 6.71
C ASP A 248 10.08 -11.13 6.95
N ALA A 249 11.11 -11.08 7.77
CA ALA A 249 11.84 -9.85 8.03
C ALA A 249 12.70 -9.40 6.82
N GLY A 250 12.81 -10.21 5.75
CA GLY A 250 13.69 -9.95 4.62
C GLY A 250 15.18 -9.93 4.99
N VAL A 251 15.54 -10.47 6.17
CA VAL A 251 16.92 -10.47 6.67
C VAL A 251 17.66 -11.77 6.35
N LEU A 252 17.03 -12.69 5.62
CA LEU A 252 17.65 -13.93 5.21
C LEU A 252 18.66 -13.64 4.08
N GLN A 253 19.92 -13.47 4.45
CA GLN A 253 21.02 -13.36 3.50
C GLN A 253 21.60 -14.75 3.29
N LEU A 254 21.57 -15.24 2.05
CA LEU A 254 22.19 -16.51 1.67
C LEU A 254 23.57 -16.23 1.05
N THR A 255 24.57 -16.94 1.53
CA THR A 255 25.83 -17.04 0.82
C THR A 255 25.66 -18.14 -0.22
N LEU A 256 25.59 -17.76 -1.49
CA LEU A 256 25.49 -18.71 -2.60
C LEU A 256 26.89 -19.13 -3.04
N GLU A 257 27.04 -20.41 -3.37
CA GLU A 257 28.26 -20.99 -3.88
C GLU A 257 27.95 -21.94 -5.04
N GLU A 258 28.94 -22.18 -5.89
CA GLU A 258 28.83 -23.20 -6.93
C GLU A 258 28.84 -24.59 -6.31
N ALA A 259 27.77 -25.34 -6.52
CA ALA A 259 27.64 -26.69 -5.96
C ALA A 259 26.97 -27.64 -6.96
N SER A 260 27.18 -28.95 -6.72
CA SER A 260 26.55 -30.01 -7.49
C SER A 260 25.13 -30.27 -6.99
N LEU A 261 24.16 -29.98 -7.85
CA LEU A 261 22.76 -30.35 -7.61
C LEU A 261 22.55 -31.85 -7.69
N HIS A 262 23.34 -32.54 -8.53
CA HIS A 262 23.31 -33.99 -8.66
C HIS A 262 23.66 -34.66 -7.32
N ASP A 263 24.75 -34.25 -6.69
CA ASP A 263 25.19 -34.83 -5.40
C ASP A 263 24.15 -34.54 -4.32
N LEU A 264 23.62 -33.31 -4.25
CA LEU A 264 22.62 -32.94 -3.27
C LEU A 264 21.31 -33.75 -3.41
N ILE A 265 20.85 -33.98 -4.63
CA ILE A 265 19.69 -34.82 -4.93
C ILE A 265 19.96 -36.28 -4.57
N SER A 266 21.12 -36.82 -4.94
CA SER A 266 21.53 -38.19 -4.63
C SER A 266 21.57 -38.47 -3.13
N ASP A 267 22.18 -37.56 -2.38
CA ASP A 267 22.25 -37.65 -0.90
C ASP A 267 20.86 -37.56 -0.28
N THR A 268 20.02 -36.68 -0.77
CA THR A 268 18.66 -36.53 -0.28
C THR A 268 17.80 -37.76 -0.56
N ILE A 269 17.84 -38.30 -1.77
CA ILE A 269 17.16 -39.58 -2.11
C ILE A 269 17.64 -40.71 -1.22
N SER A 270 18.96 -40.86 -1.06
CA SER A 270 19.55 -41.90 -0.20
C SER A 270 19.07 -41.79 1.25
N SER A 271 18.94 -40.59 1.79
CA SER A 271 18.48 -40.34 3.14
C SER A 271 16.99 -40.69 3.36
N PHE A 272 16.16 -40.55 2.33
CA PHE A 272 14.72 -40.88 2.39
C PHE A 272 14.38 -42.33 1.98
N GLN A 273 15.28 -43.04 1.36
CA GLN A 273 15.05 -44.43 0.90
C GLN A 273 14.53 -45.39 2.00
N PRO A 274 15.09 -45.40 3.24
CA PRO A 274 14.56 -46.25 4.32
C PRO A 274 13.12 -45.90 4.66
N GLN A 275 12.76 -44.63 4.69
CA GLN A 275 11.42 -44.17 4.99
C GLN A 275 10.43 -44.52 3.86
N ALA A 276 10.83 -44.35 2.59
CA ALA A 276 10.04 -44.73 1.43
C ALA A 276 9.76 -46.25 1.45
N ASN A 277 10.80 -47.08 1.70
CA ASN A 277 10.66 -48.52 1.77
C ASN A 277 9.73 -48.99 2.92
N SER A 278 9.83 -48.34 4.10
CA SER A 278 8.93 -48.67 5.23
C SER A 278 7.47 -48.37 4.98
N ARG A 279 7.20 -47.42 4.04
CA ARG A 279 5.83 -47.04 3.62
C ARG A 279 5.37 -47.74 2.34
N GLY A 280 6.19 -48.55 1.72
CA GLY A 280 5.89 -49.22 0.44
C GLY A 280 5.80 -48.26 -0.72
N VAL A 281 6.44 -47.08 -0.67
CA VAL A 281 6.46 -46.08 -1.70
C VAL A 281 7.73 -46.17 -2.53
N ARG A 282 7.58 -46.13 -3.87
CA ARG A 282 8.74 -46.07 -4.77
C ARG A 282 9.29 -44.65 -4.82
N LEU A 283 10.56 -44.47 -4.40
CA LEU A 283 11.27 -43.19 -4.53
C LEU A 283 12.28 -43.25 -5.65
N VAL A 284 12.19 -42.26 -6.61
CA VAL A 284 13.05 -42.21 -7.79
C VAL A 284 13.69 -40.81 -7.90
N GLY A 285 14.99 -40.79 -8.18
CA GLY A 285 15.76 -39.55 -8.50
C GLY A 285 16.24 -39.59 -9.93
N GLU A 286 16.00 -38.54 -10.71
CA GLU A 286 16.45 -38.39 -12.09
C GLU A 286 17.08 -37.00 -12.28
N VAL A 287 18.36 -36.95 -12.60
CA VAL A 287 19.08 -35.70 -12.88
C VAL A 287 19.63 -35.76 -14.30
N SER A 288 19.24 -34.79 -15.12
CA SER A 288 19.79 -34.66 -16.47
C SER A 288 21.26 -34.25 -16.42
N GLY A 289 22.12 -34.80 -17.33
CA GLY A 289 23.55 -34.68 -17.25
C GLY A 289 24.17 -33.27 -17.37
N ASP A 290 23.37 -32.23 -17.65
CA ASP A 290 23.85 -30.86 -17.87
C ASP A 290 23.17 -29.84 -16.92
N VAL A 291 22.99 -30.21 -15.67
CA VAL A 291 22.40 -29.32 -14.64
C VAL A 291 23.43 -28.63 -13.76
N ASP A 292 24.60 -29.22 -13.61
CA ASP A 292 25.69 -28.73 -12.74
C ASP A 292 26.71 -27.85 -13.50
N PRO A 293 27.33 -26.89 -12.78
CA PRO A 293 27.09 -26.46 -11.43
C PRO A 293 25.90 -25.46 -11.31
N VAL A 294 25.31 -25.38 -10.12
CA VAL A 294 24.27 -24.40 -9.77
C VAL A 294 24.76 -23.46 -8.67
N LEU A 295 24.26 -22.22 -8.66
CA LEU A 295 24.59 -21.21 -7.67
C LEU A 295 23.58 -21.29 -6.50
N ILE A 296 23.96 -21.96 -5.41
CA ILE A 296 23.06 -22.30 -4.32
C ILE A 296 23.72 -22.17 -2.93
N ASN A 297 22.91 -22.21 -1.88
CA ASN A 297 23.32 -22.51 -0.53
C ASN A 297 22.93 -23.97 -0.21
N PRO A 298 23.84 -24.93 -0.23
CA PRO A 298 23.52 -26.36 -0.14
C PRO A 298 22.70 -26.74 1.09
N PRO A 299 23.03 -26.29 2.33
CA PRO A 299 22.24 -26.62 3.51
C PRO A 299 20.77 -26.12 3.43
N ARG A 300 20.55 -24.95 2.82
CA ARG A 300 19.21 -24.39 2.67
C ARG A 300 18.41 -25.10 1.58
N LEU A 301 19.04 -25.39 0.46
CA LEU A 301 18.40 -26.16 -0.60
C LEU A 301 18.08 -27.59 -0.15
N GLN A 302 18.98 -28.23 0.59
CA GLN A 302 18.70 -29.53 1.20
C GLN A 302 17.42 -29.49 2.06
N ARG A 303 17.20 -28.42 2.85
CA ARG A 303 15.97 -28.23 3.62
C ARG A 303 14.74 -28.10 2.73
N VAL A 304 14.82 -27.41 1.58
CA VAL A 304 13.73 -27.35 0.59
C VAL A 304 13.37 -28.77 0.12
N LEU A 305 14.37 -29.54 -0.32
CA LEU A 305 14.17 -30.90 -0.81
C LEU A 305 13.57 -31.81 0.28
N HIS A 306 14.07 -31.70 1.51
CA HIS A 306 13.51 -32.43 2.65
C HIS A 306 12.03 -32.10 2.91
N ASN A 307 11.66 -30.81 2.87
CA ASN A 307 10.26 -30.39 3.06
C ASN A 307 9.35 -30.97 1.96
N LEU A 308 9.79 -30.90 0.70
CA LEU A 308 9.01 -31.40 -0.43
C LEU A 308 8.88 -32.92 -0.43
N LEU A 309 10.00 -33.65 -0.23
CA LEU A 309 9.99 -35.13 -0.18
C LEU A 309 9.21 -35.66 1.03
N SER A 310 9.38 -35.05 2.20
CA SER A 310 8.60 -35.44 3.39
C SER A 310 7.11 -35.25 3.17
N ASN A 311 6.71 -34.15 2.51
CA ASN A 311 5.32 -33.89 2.15
C ASN A 311 4.82 -34.93 1.13
N ALA A 312 5.54 -35.17 0.05
CA ALA A 312 5.20 -36.15 -0.98
C ALA A 312 5.02 -37.55 -0.40
N LEU A 313 5.98 -38.03 0.39
CA LEU A 313 5.91 -39.36 1.03
C LEU A 313 4.78 -39.48 2.07
N ARG A 314 4.36 -38.39 2.68
CA ARG A 314 3.23 -38.37 3.63
C ARG A 314 1.88 -38.59 2.92
N HIS A 315 1.73 -38.00 1.75
CA HIS A 315 0.45 -37.98 1.01
C HIS A 315 0.38 -39.06 -0.07
N THR A 316 1.45 -39.84 -0.27
CA THR A 316 1.47 -40.95 -1.23
C THR A 316 1.10 -42.25 -0.50
N PRO A 317 0.08 -43.01 -1.00
CA PRO A 317 -0.28 -44.30 -0.45
C PRO A 317 0.79 -45.34 -0.75
N ALA A 318 0.71 -46.50 -0.08
CA ALA A 318 1.50 -47.68 -0.42
C ALA A 318 1.30 -48.03 -1.92
N ASP A 319 2.36 -48.56 -2.55
CA ASP A 319 2.48 -48.82 -4.01
C ASP A 319 2.49 -47.55 -4.91
N GLY A 320 2.44 -46.33 -4.32
CA GLY A 320 2.63 -45.09 -5.04
C GLY A 320 4.08 -44.78 -5.39
N THR A 321 4.28 -43.70 -6.13
CA THR A 321 5.61 -43.27 -6.56
C THR A 321 5.83 -41.80 -6.21
N VAL A 322 7.02 -41.50 -5.72
CA VAL A 322 7.53 -40.12 -5.57
C VAL A 322 8.76 -39.99 -6.44
N ALA A 323 8.78 -38.99 -7.31
CA ALA A 323 9.89 -38.72 -8.23
C ALA A 323 10.46 -37.31 -7.98
N LEU A 324 11.78 -37.21 -7.89
CA LEU A 324 12.51 -35.96 -7.84
C LEU A 324 13.34 -35.83 -9.15
N ARG A 325 13.03 -34.83 -9.96
CA ARG A 325 13.67 -34.61 -11.27
C ARG A 325 14.35 -33.25 -11.31
N ALA A 326 15.49 -33.18 -11.95
CA ALA A 326 16.16 -31.93 -12.28
C ALA A 326 16.50 -31.89 -13.79
N THR A 327 16.10 -30.82 -14.45
CA THR A 327 16.28 -30.62 -15.90
C THR A 327 16.77 -29.20 -16.20
N PRO A 328 17.69 -29.02 -17.16
CA PRO A 328 18.12 -27.70 -17.57
C PRO A 328 17.00 -26.98 -18.34
N GLN A 329 16.84 -25.67 -18.08
CA GLN A 329 15.87 -24.80 -18.75
C GLN A 329 16.53 -23.45 -19.08
N GLY A 330 17.30 -23.39 -20.16
CA GLY A 330 18.11 -22.19 -20.51
C GLY A 330 19.19 -21.90 -19.47
N ASP A 331 19.17 -20.70 -18.89
CA ASP A 331 20.10 -20.27 -17.84
C ASP A 331 19.67 -20.71 -16.41
N GLU A 332 18.60 -21.48 -16.32
CA GLU A 332 18.08 -22.01 -15.05
C GLU A 332 18.04 -23.54 -15.08
N VAL A 333 17.94 -24.12 -13.90
CA VAL A 333 17.61 -25.52 -13.69
C VAL A 333 16.24 -25.60 -13.05
N ARG A 334 15.35 -26.39 -13.66
CA ARG A 334 14.04 -26.72 -13.10
C ARG A 334 14.12 -28.01 -12.31
N VAL A 335 13.69 -27.94 -11.06
CA VAL A 335 13.59 -29.08 -10.13
C VAL A 335 12.14 -29.38 -9.84
N GLU A 336 11.71 -30.62 -9.99
CA GLU A 336 10.35 -31.09 -9.80
C GLU A 336 10.28 -32.23 -8.79
N VAL A 337 9.37 -32.13 -7.84
CA VAL A 337 8.98 -33.23 -6.96
C VAL A 337 7.54 -33.59 -7.30
N THR A 338 7.34 -34.82 -7.81
CA THR A 338 6.03 -35.33 -8.23
C THR A 338 5.65 -36.51 -7.36
N ASP A 339 4.42 -36.56 -6.91
CA ASP A 339 3.84 -37.70 -6.19
C ASP A 339 2.58 -38.23 -6.90
N THR A 340 2.25 -39.49 -6.63
CA THR A 340 1.01 -40.13 -7.10
C THR A 340 0.00 -40.28 -5.94
N GLY A 341 -0.04 -39.26 -5.08
CA GLY A 341 -0.87 -39.25 -3.89
C GLY A 341 -2.31 -38.82 -4.13
N GLU A 342 -2.96 -38.43 -3.04
CA GLU A 342 -4.38 -38.03 -3.06
C GLU A 342 -4.66 -36.72 -3.84
N GLY A 343 -3.62 -35.94 -4.14
CA GLY A 343 -3.73 -34.65 -4.78
C GLY A 343 -4.32 -33.57 -3.88
N ILE A 344 -4.43 -32.35 -4.42
CA ILE A 344 -4.88 -31.15 -3.72
C ILE A 344 -6.12 -30.60 -4.41
N ALA A 345 -7.13 -30.19 -3.65
CA ALA A 345 -8.33 -29.60 -4.19
C ALA A 345 -8.03 -28.26 -4.89
N PRO A 346 -8.70 -27.91 -6.00
CA PRO A 346 -8.42 -26.66 -6.73
C PRO A 346 -8.58 -25.41 -5.88
N GLU A 347 -9.51 -25.42 -4.92
CA GLU A 347 -9.72 -24.33 -3.94
C GLU A 347 -8.56 -24.16 -2.95
N ASP A 348 -7.84 -25.25 -2.65
CA ASP A 348 -6.73 -25.26 -1.70
C ASP A 348 -5.38 -24.96 -2.37
N LEU A 349 -5.24 -25.24 -3.66
CA LEU A 349 -3.98 -25.12 -4.41
C LEU A 349 -3.34 -23.72 -4.35
N PRO A 350 -4.06 -22.60 -4.46
CA PRO A 350 -3.49 -21.27 -4.33
C PRO A 350 -2.91 -20.99 -2.93
N ARG A 351 -3.37 -21.74 -1.93
CA ARG A 351 -3.11 -21.52 -0.50
C ARG A 351 -2.07 -22.45 0.09
N VAL A 352 -1.59 -23.45 -0.66
CA VAL A 352 -0.66 -24.47 -0.12
C VAL A 352 0.66 -23.90 0.39
N PHE A 353 1.06 -22.73 -0.10
CA PHE A 353 2.25 -22.01 0.37
C PHE A 353 1.95 -21.01 1.49
N GLU A 354 0.67 -20.82 1.88
CA GLU A 354 0.33 -19.98 3.03
C GLU A 354 0.82 -20.64 4.34
N ARG A 355 1.16 -19.81 5.30
CA ARG A 355 1.64 -20.26 6.62
C ARG A 355 0.54 -20.98 7.37
N SER A 356 0.89 -22.08 8.03
CA SER A 356 -0.03 -22.92 8.81
C SER A 356 -1.23 -23.43 8.02
N PHE A 357 -1.18 -23.36 6.68
CA PHE A 357 -2.22 -23.92 5.85
C PHE A 357 -2.20 -25.46 5.93
N ARG A 358 -3.37 -26.04 6.18
CA ARG A 358 -3.60 -27.49 6.19
C ARG A 358 -4.96 -27.75 5.57
N ALA A 359 -5.01 -28.55 4.53
CA ALA A 359 -6.29 -28.97 3.92
C ALA A 359 -7.18 -29.67 4.97
N GLU A 360 -8.50 -29.46 4.92
CA GLU A 360 -9.43 -30.03 5.92
C GLU A 360 -9.33 -31.56 6.05
N ARG A 361 -9.10 -32.24 4.95
CA ARG A 361 -8.91 -33.71 4.93
C ARG A 361 -7.68 -34.19 5.70
N SER A 362 -6.66 -33.37 5.82
CA SER A 362 -5.46 -33.71 6.59
C SER A 362 -5.62 -33.49 8.11
N ARG A 363 -6.70 -32.81 8.54
CA ARG A 363 -7.06 -32.61 9.96
C ARG A 363 -7.80 -33.82 10.57
N THR A 364 -8.45 -34.63 9.76
CA THR A 364 -9.32 -35.74 10.20
C THR A 364 -8.67 -37.12 10.20
N ARG A 365 -7.43 -37.27 9.70
CA ARG A 365 -6.71 -38.55 9.78
C ARG A 365 -6.25 -38.82 11.20
N PRO A 366 -6.49 -40.05 11.72
CA PRO A 366 -5.98 -40.45 13.02
C PRO A 366 -4.45 -40.40 13.05
N GLU A 367 -3.90 -40.02 14.20
CA GLU A 367 -2.47 -39.80 14.48
C GLU A 367 -1.56 -41.05 14.40
N GLU A 368 -2.02 -42.13 13.79
CA GLU A 368 -1.36 -43.44 13.93
C GLU A 368 -0.02 -43.60 13.20
N GLU A 369 0.37 -42.69 12.28
CA GLU A 369 1.65 -42.83 11.54
C GLU A 369 2.38 -41.52 11.23
N GLY A 370 2.66 -40.73 12.24
CA GLY A 370 3.60 -39.59 12.08
C GLY A 370 3.06 -38.25 12.55
N THR A 371 3.88 -37.60 13.33
CA THR A 371 3.61 -36.28 13.94
C THR A 371 3.10 -35.29 12.91
N PRO A 372 1.91 -34.65 13.10
CA PRO A 372 1.36 -33.70 12.17
C PRO A 372 2.33 -32.52 11.99
N GLY A 373 2.69 -32.18 10.76
CA GLY A 373 3.51 -30.99 10.50
C GLY A 373 2.69 -29.71 10.73
N ALA A 374 3.34 -28.66 11.25
CA ALA A 374 2.76 -27.34 11.54
C ALA A 374 2.27 -26.56 10.30
N GLY A 375 2.35 -27.12 9.09
CA GLY A 375 1.99 -26.42 7.88
C GLY A 375 2.97 -25.31 7.47
N LEU A 376 4.18 -25.31 8.03
CA LEU A 376 5.23 -24.32 7.75
C LEU A 376 6.18 -24.75 6.63
N GLY A 377 6.31 -26.03 6.35
CA GLY A 377 7.36 -26.57 5.47
C GLY A 377 7.30 -26.05 4.04
N LEU A 378 6.10 -25.95 3.43
CA LEU A 378 5.95 -25.42 2.06
C LEU A 378 6.18 -23.91 1.99
N ALA A 379 5.73 -23.16 3.00
CA ALA A 379 5.98 -21.71 3.10
C ALA A 379 7.50 -21.43 3.24
N ILE A 380 8.21 -22.22 4.08
CA ILE A 380 9.66 -22.13 4.22
C ILE A 380 10.36 -22.51 2.90
N ALA A 381 9.93 -23.60 2.26
CA ALA A 381 10.52 -24.03 0.99
C ALA A 381 10.43 -22.92 -0.06
N ARG A 382 9.24 -22.31 -0.24
CA ARG A 382 9.05 -21.18 -1.15
C ARG A 382 9.93 -19.99 -0.80
N GLY A 383 9.94 -19.55 0.47
CA GLY A 383 10.76 -18.42 0.89
C GLY A 383 12.27 -18.66 0.72
N LEU A 384 12.74 -19.90 0.92
CA LEU A 384 14.13 -20.27 0.65
C LEU A 384 14.46 -20.22 -0.86
N ILE A 385 13.57 -20.71 -1.72
CA ILE A 385 13.76 -20.64 -3.18
C ILE A 385 13.75 -19.18 -3.65
N GLU A 386 12.82 -18.36 -3.17
CA GLU A 386 12.78 -16.91 -3.46
C GLU A 386 14.08 -16.21 -3.00
N ALA A 387 14.64 -16.60 -1.86
CA ALA A 387 15.92 -16.10 -1.38
C ALA A 387 17.12 -16.56 -2.24
N HIS A 388 17.02 -17.67 -2.99
CA HIS A 388 17.98 -18.08 -4.01
C HIS A 388 17.77 -17.35 -5.35
N GLY A 389 16.73 -16.50 -5.46
CA GLY A 389 16.37 -15.79 -6.69
C GLY A 389 15.58 -16.64 -7.69
N GLY A 390 15.07 -17.80 -7.27
CA GLY A 390 14.20 -18.69 -8.05
C GLY A 390 12.70 -18.46 -7.80
N THR A 391 11.87 -19.23 -8.48
CA THR A 391 10.41 -19.27 -8.32
C THR A 391 9.95 -20.66 -7.91
N MET A 392 8.81 -20.76 -7.22
CA MET A 392 8.23 -22.03 -6.80
C MET A 392 6.73 -22.07 -7.07
N ASP A 393 6.27 -23.12 -7.74
CA ASP A 393 4.88 -23.35 -8.13
C ASP A 393 4.43 -24.76 -7.77
N ALA A 394 3.09 -24.97 -7.75
CA ALA A 394 2.47 -26.25 -7.51
C ALA A 394 1.35 -26.50 -8.50
N GLU A 395 1.26 -27.74 -8.98
CA GLU A 395 0.18 -28.24 -9.82
C GLU A 395 -0.35 -29.54 -9.22
N SER A 396 -1.64 -29.71 -9.16
CA SER A 396 -2.25 -30.93 -8.60
C SER A 396 -3.65 -31.16 -9.11
N ASP A 397 -4.00 -32.43 -9.29
CA ASP A 397 -5.35 -32.87 -9.55
C ASP A 397 -5.78 -33.86 -8.46
N PRO A 398 -6.98 -33.73 -7.87
CA PRO A 398 -7.49 -34.67 -6.89
C PRO A 398 -7.48 -36.12 -7.41
N GLY A 399 -6.87 -37.02 -6.65
CA GLY A 399 -6.72 -38.43 -6.99
C GLY A 399 -5.64 -38.76 -8.03
N ARG A 400 -4.86 -37.78 -8.50
CA ARG A 400 -3.76 -37.99 -9.45
C ARG A 400 -2.41 -37.62 -8.91
N GLY A 401 -2.37 -37.06 -7.69
CA GLY A 401 -1.16 -36.62 -7.03
C GLY A 401 -0.86 -35.14 -7.25
N SER A 402 0.34 -34.73 -6.83
CA SER A 402 0.79 -33.34 -6.89
C SER A 402 2.16 -33.23 -7.53
N ARG A 403 2.44 -32.06 -8.11
CA ARG A 403 3.74 -31.68 -8.64
C ARG A 403 4.12 -30.32 -8.07
N PHE A 404 5.23 -30.29 -7.33
CA PHE A 404 5.86 -29.05 -6.87
C PHE A 404 7.10 -28.81 -7.73
N CYS A 405 7.24 -27.64 -8.31
CA CYS A 405 8.37 -27.27 -9.14
C CYS A 405 9.00 -25.97 -8.69
N PHE A 406 10.33 -25.86 -8.82
CA PHE A 406 11.06 -24.63 -8.56
C PHE A 406 12.21 -24.46 -9.52
N THR A 407 12.70 -23.21 -9.67
CA THR A 407 13.84 -22.86 -10.51
C THR A 407 15.04 -22.43 -9.68
N LEU A 408 16.25 -22.70 -10.19
CA LEU A 408 17.54 -22.29 -9.65
C LEU A 408 18.39 -21.73 -10.78
N ARG A 409 19.24 -20.76 -10.47
CA ARG A 409 20.21 -20.23 -11.47
C ARG A 409 21.36 -21.21 -11.64
N ARG A 410 21.79 -21.39 -12.91
CA ARG A 410 23.06 -22.02 -13.22
C ARG A 410 24.21 -21.09 -12.83
N ALA A 411 25.36 -21.66 -12.48
CA ALA A 411 26.58 -20.93 -12.16
C ALA A 411 27.30 -20.42 -13.40
#